data_625455966bb67d2655c60de42dc56f9c
#
_entry.id   625455966bb67d2655c60de42dc56f9c
#
_cell.length_a   1.000
_cell.length_b   1.000
_cell.length_c   1.000
_cell.angle_alpha   90.00
_cell.angle_beta   90.00
_cell.angle_gamma   90.00
#
_symmetry.space_group_name_H-M   'P 1'
#
loop_
_entity.id
_entity.type
_entity.pdbx_description
1 polymer ?
#
loop_
_entity_poly.entity_id
_entity_poly.type
_entity_poly.pdbx_seq_one_letter_code
_entity_poly.pdbx_strand_id
1 'polypeptide(L)'
;ESSADNNKPEGGKGEDEAAAAVVPVAVAGGEEKEDKEEFYSALEENKKFDRSFRAKLIQSSDVVKERYGEVYNMLMAYKGVKSRYSWDCETFKAGGKVVAKITVIGKTPVLFLALDPTEYIDTKYRAEDASKYSKYANTPFRFKINGERKVGYARELIGRTMQEFEFTGESKTLPDIPYMDDESLLAEGLIKRI
;
A
#
# COMPACT_ATOMS: atom_id res chain seq x y z
N GLU A 1 1.11 -20.41 -71.50
CA GLU A 1 -0.15 -21.09 -71.90
C GLU A 1 -1.03 -21.19 -70.71
N SER A 2 -1.96 -20.33 -70.74
CA SER A 2 -3.43 -20.49 -70.91
C SER A 2 -4.10 -20.86 -69.61
N SER A 3 -4.95 -20.13 -69.12
CA SER A 3 -6.25 -19.49 -69.36
C SER A 3 -7.07 -19.73 -68.11
N ALA A 4 -7.55 -18.70 -67.49
CA ALA A 4 -8.88 -18.14 -67.46
C ALA A 4 -10.01 -19.13 -67.15
N ASP A 5 -10.82 -18.84 -66.11
CA ASP A 5 -12.19 -18.38 -66.13
C ASP A 5 -12.75 -18.44 -64.69
N ASN A 6 -13.15 -17.39 -64.12
CA ASN A 6 -14.42 -16.72 -64.06
C ASN A 6 -15.63 -17.64 -63.82
N ASN A 7 -16.19 -17.60 -62.60
CA ASN A 7 -17.63 -17.47 -62.44
C ASN A 7 -18.10 -17.14 -61.02
N LYS A 8 -18.74 -15.99 -60.89
CA LYS A 8 -19.71 -15.63 -59.86
C LYS A 8 -21.10 -15.97 -60.37
N PRO A 9 -22.07 -16.37 -59.58
CA PRO A 9 -23.07 -15.41 -59.14
C PRO A 9 -23.63 -15.59 -57.71
N GLU A 10 -23.90 -14.48 -57.15
CA GLU A 10 -25.10 -13.94 -56.50
C GLU A 10 -26.16 -14.87 -55.89
N GLY A 11 -26.59 -14.49 -54.68
CA GLY A 11 -27.99 -14.41 -54.31
C GLY A 11 -28.44 -15.28 -53.17
N GLY A 12 -28.89 -14.70 -52.09
CA GLY A 12 -29.76 -15.39 -51.12
C GLY A 12 -29.85 -14.70 -49.78
N LYS A 13 -30.83 -13.82 -49.66
CA LYS A 13 -31.37 -13.28 -48.42
C LYS A 13 -31.92 -14.40 -47.53
N GLY A 14 -31.79 -14.25 -46.21
CA GLY A 14 -32.51 -15.04 -45.22
C GLY A 14 -32.30 -14.39 -43.86
N GLU A 15 -33.23 -13.54 -43.50
CA GLU A 15 -33.49 -13.06 -42.14
C GLU A 15 -33.84 -14.29 -41.28
N ASP A 16 -33.35 -14.31 -40.03
CA ASP A 16 -34.19 -14.43 -38.83
C ASP A 16 -33.35 -14.51 -37.55
N GLU A 17 -33.57 -13.50 -36.76
CA GLU A 17 -33.73 -13.43 -35.30
C GLU A 17 -33.41 -14.70 -34.48
N ALA A 18 -32.45 -14.53 -33.56
CA ALA A 18 -32.62 -14.96 -32.18
C ALA A 18 -31.76 -14.08 -31.27
N ALA A 19 -32.37 -13.05 -30.75
CA ALA A 19 -31.91 -12.27 -29.64
C ALA A 19 -31.78 -13.18 -28.40
N ALA A 20 -30.60 -13.59 -28.06
CA ALA A 20 -30.29 -14.09 -26.70
C ALA A 20 -30.11 -12.90 -25.79
N ALA A 21 -31.14 -12.61 -25.03
CA ALA A 21 -31.13 -11.65 -23.94
C ALA A 21 -30.04 -12.04 -22.93
N VAL A 22 -28.96 -11.30 -22.94
CA VAL A 22 -28.00 -11.29 -21.84
C VAL A 22 -28.70 -10.55 -20.70
N VAL A 23 -29.19 -11.32 -19.74
CA VAL A 23 -29.67 -10.82 -18.45
C VAL A 23 -28.48 -10.19 -17.77
N PRO A 24 -28.49 -8.89 -17.45
CA PRO A 24 -27.45 -8.34 -16.60
C PRO A 24 -27.66 -8.94 -15.23
N VAL A 25 -26.69 -9.76 -14.79
CA VAL A 25 -26.56 -10.16 -13.41
C VAL A 25 -26.36 -8.87 -12.62
N ALA A 26 -27.37 -8.52 -11.83
CA ALA A 26 -27.29 -7.45 -10.87
C ALA A 26 -26.26 -7.85 -9.80
N VAL A 27 -25.01 -7.46 -9.98
CA VAL A 27 -23.98 -7.55 -8.97
C VAL A 27 -24.17 -6.37 -8.04
N ALA A 28 -24.68 -6.70 -6.86
CA ALA A 28 -24.49 -6.03 -5.57
C ALA A 28 -24.13 -4.52 -5.61
N GLY A 29 -25.13 -3.67 -5.77
CA GLY A 29 -25.02 -2.22 -5.57
C GLY A 29 -25.01 -1.80 -4.09
N GLY A 30 -24.71 -2.73 -3.15
CA GLY A 30 -24.61 -2.47 -1.72
C GLY A 30 -23.19 -2.12 -1.28
N GLU A 31 -22.22 -2.92 -1.71
CA GLU A 31 -20.82 -2.77 -1.27
C GLU A 31 -20.16 -1.47 -1.77
N GLU A 32 -20.45 -1.05 -3.01
CA GLU A 32 -19.90 0.21 -3.53
C GLU A 32 -20.45 1.48 -2.85
N LYS A 33 -21.65 1.41 -2.28
CA LYS A 33 -22.24 2.55 -1.53
C LYS A 33 -21.68 2.63 -0.12
N GLU A 34 -21.52 1.50 0.56
CA GLU A 34 -20.91 1.44 1.89
C GLU A 34 -19.45 1.88 1.85
N ASP A 35 -18.68 1.43 0.86
CA ASP A 35 -17.29 1.86 0.66
C ASP A 35 -17.17 3.37 0.38
N LYS A 36 -18.11 3.96 -0.35
CA LYS A 36 -18.12 5.40 -0.62
C LYS A 36 -18.53 6.21 0.61
N GLU A 37 -19.54 5.79 1.34
CA GLU A 37 -19.97 6.47 2.57
C GLU A 37 -18.90 6.39 3.65
N GLU A 38 -18.24 5.25 3.81
CA GLU A 38 -17.11 5.10 4.73
C GLU A 38 -15.92 5.96 4.29
N PHE A 39 -15.64 6.06 2.98
CA PHE A 39 -14.61 6.93 2.43
C PHE A 39 -14.90 8.42 2.67
N TYR A 40 -16.13 8.88 2.44
CA TYR A 40 -16.52 10.27 2.68
C TYR A 40 -16.59 10.60 4.16
N SER A 41 -17.07 9.69 5.00
CA SER A 41 -17.06 9.83 6.46
C SER A 41 -15.62 9.93 6.98
N ALA A 42 -14.70 9.08 6.52
CA ALA A 42 -13.28 9.16 6.86
C ALA A 42 -12.62 10.46 6.36
N LEU A 43 -13.08 11.02 5.23
CA LEU A 43 -12.62 12.32 4.74
C LEU A 43 -13.11 13.49 5.61
N GLU A 44 -14.33 13.42 6.12
CA GLU A 44 -14.89 14.46 7.00
C GLU A 44 -14.28 14.42 8.39
N GLU A 45 -14.04 13.22 8.95
CA GLU A 45 -13.31 13.07 10.21
C GLU A 45 -11.87 13.55 10.11
N ASN A 46 -11.21 13.29 8.98
CA ASN A 46 -9.87 13.83 8.71
C ASN A 46 -9.82 15.36 8.57
N LYS A 47 -10.92 16.03 8.33
CA LYS A 47 -10.97 17.50 8.27
C LYS A 47 -10.96 18.18 9.63
N LYS A 48 -11.23 17.49 10.72
CA LYS A 48 -11.26 18.05 12.08
C LYS A 48 -9.91 18.00 12.79
N PHE A 49 -9.07 17.04 12.43
CA PHE A 49 -7.81 16.79 13.15
C PHE A 49 -6.67 16.47 12.19
N ASP A 50 -5.53 17.09 12.43
CA ASP A 50 -4.24 16.61 11.90
C ASP A 50 -3.77 15.45 12.78
N ARG A 51 -3.60 14.27 12.16
CA ARG A 51 -3.30 13.00 12.84
C ARG A 51 -1.84 12.60 12.62
N SER A 52 -1.13 12.35 13.72
CA SER A 52 0.21 11.77 13.64
C SER A 52 0.17 10.34 13.07
N PHE A 53 1.33 9.84 12.63
CA PHE A 53 1.48 8.44 12.23
C PHE A 53 1.01 7.47 13.33
N ARG A 54 1.37 7.74 14.59
CA ARG A 54 0.95 6.90 15.72
C ARG A 54 -0.57 6.89 15.89
N ALA A 55 -1.22 8.03 15.77
CA ALA A 55 -2.68 8.11 15.83
C ALA A 55 -3.35 7.29 14.72
N LYS A 56 -2.84 7.42 13.49
CA LYS A 56 -3.32 6.63 12.35
C LYS A 56 -3.16 5.13 12.58
N LEU A 57 -2.03 4.71 13.14
CA LEU A 57 -1.76 3.31 13.44
C LEU A 57 -2.67 2.79 14.57
N ILE A 58 -2.85 3.55 15.66
CA ILE A 58 -3.70 3.20 16.79
C ILE A 58 -5.15 2.99 16.36
N GLN A 59 -5.66 3.85 15.47
CA GLN A 59 -7.03 3.77 14.94
C GLN A 59 -7.18 2.87 13.71
N SER A 60 -6.10 2.25 13.26
CA SER A 60 -6.16 1.29 12.16
C SER A 60 -6.76 -0.04 12.59
N SER A 61 -7.24 -0.81 11.61
CA SER A 61 -7.70 -2.18 11.81
C SER A 61 -6.55 -3.11 12.25
N ASP A 62 -6.91 -4.24 12.87
CA ASP A 62 -5.93 -5.23 13.33
C ASP A 62 -5.06 -5.73 12.18
N VAL A 63 -5.63 -5.92 10.98
CA VAL A 63 -4.89 -6.31 9.77
C VAL A 63 -3.79 -5.30 9.41
N VAL A 64 -4.05 -4.00 9.55
CA VAL A 64 -3.06 -2.96 9.30
C VAL A 64 -1.96 -3.00 10.36
N LYS A 65 -2.34 -3.19 11.63
CA LYS A 65 -1.39 -3.31 12.76
C LYS A 65 -0.51 -4.56 12.62
N GLU A 66 -1.08 -5.68 12.21
CA GLU A 66 -0.33 -6.92 11.92
C GLU A 66 0.70 -6.71 10.81
N ARG A 67 0.28 -6.16 9.67
CA ARG A 67 1.19 -5.88 8.55
C ARG A 67 2.30 -4.91 8.93
N TYR A 68 1.97 -3.89 9.70
CA TYR A 68 2.98 -2.99 10.26
C TYR A 68 3.95 -3.75 11.16
N GLY A 69 3.43 -4.60 12.06
CA GLY A 69 4.23 -5.40 12.99
C GLY A 69 5.20 -6.34 12.27
N GLU A 70 4.75 -6.98 11.19
CA GLU A 70 5.63 -7.84 10.38
C GLU A 70 6.76 -7.04 9.74
N VAL A 71 6.46 -5.90 9.13
CA VAL A 71 7.48 -5.03 8.50
C VAL A 71 8.46 -4.48 9.55
N TYR A 72 7.94 -4.06 10.69
CA TYR A 72 8.76 -3.62 11.81
C TYR A 72 9.74 -4.71 12.23
N ASN A 73 9.26 -5.94 12.44
CA ASN A 73 10.09 -7.07 12.83
C ASN A 73 11.14 -7.43 11.76
N MET A 74 10.76 -7.36 10.48
CA MET A 74 11.70 -7.58 9.38
C MET A 74 12.87 -6.59 9.42
N LEU A 75 12.60 -5.30 9.65
CA LEU A 75 13.62 -4.26 9.73
C LEU A 75 14.47 -4.39 11.01
N MET A 76 13.81 -4.64 12.14
CA MET A 76 14.50 -4.75 13.43
C MET A 76 15.30 -6.04 13.61
N ALA A 77 15.15 -7.02 12.71
CA ALA A 77 15.91 -8.26 12.66
C ALA A 77 17.37 -8.07 12.20
N TYR A 78 17.76 -6.86 11.83
CA TYR A 78 19.12 -6.52 11.45
C TYR A 78 19.86 -5.80 12.58
N LYS A 79 21.14 -6.12 12.73
CA LYS A 79 21.98 -5.58 13.79
C LYS A 79 22.09 -4.06 13.72
N GLY A 80 21.89 -3.43 14.86
CA GLY A 80 22.09 -1.99 15.02
C GLY A 80 20.99 -1.12 14.41
N VAL A 81 19.90 -1.71 13.93
CA VAL A 81 18.73 -0.95 13.48
C VAL A 81 18.06 -0.29 14.69
N LYS A 82 17.78 0.99 14.54
CA LYS A 82 17.03 1.81 15.50
C LYS A 82 15.86 2.48 14.79
N SER A 83 14.72 2.53 15.45
CA SER A 83 13.55 3.25 14.95
C SER A 83 13.27 4.50 15.77
N ARG A 84 12.65 5.49 15.15
CA ARG A 84 12.20 6.73 15.77
C ARG A 84 10.91 7.20 15.14
N TYR A 85 9.93 7.50 15.98
CA TYR A 85 8.69 8.13 15.56
C TYR A 85 8.89 9.62 15.29
N SER A 86 8.26 10.10 14.24
CA SER A 86 7.99 11.51 13.96
C SER A 86 6.47 11.70 13.80
N TRP A 87 6.04 12.94 13.55
CA TRP A 87 4.62 13.21 13.31
C TRP A 87 4.08 12.41 12.12
N ASP A 88 4.83 12.36 11.02
CA ASP A 88 4.39 11.80 9.74
C ASP A 88 4.69 10.30 9.55
N CYS A 89 5.73 9.79 10.17
CA CYS A 89 6.22 8.44 9.91
C CYS A 89 7.12 7.92 11.04
N GLU A 90 7.36 6.62 11.03
CA GLU A 90 8.47 6.01 11.75
C GLU A 90 9.67 5.86 10.81
N THR A 91 10.84 6.26 11.27
CA THR A 91 12.10 6.23 10.52
C THR A 91 13.02 5.18 11.11
N PHE A 92 13.57 4.31 10.26
CA PHE A 92 14.53 3.28 10.62
C PHE A 92 15.92 3.68 10.13
N LYS A 93 16.90 3.57 11.02
CA LYS A 93 18.31 3.85 10.72
C LYS A 93 19.17 2.64 11.05
N ALA A 94 20.13 2.37 10.18
CA ALA A 94 21.18 1.39 10.37
C ALA A 94 22.54 2.02 10.01
N GLY A 95 23.55 1.84 10.85
CA GLY A 95 24.87 2.43 10.61
C GLY A 95 24.87 3.96 10.41
N GLY A 96 23.91 4.68 11.04
CA GLY A 96 23.75 6.12 10.89
C GLY A 96 22.98 6.57 9.63
N LYS A 97 22.71 5.66 8.68
CA LYS A 97 21.95 5.95 7.47
C LYS A 97 20.46 5.65 7.66
N VAL A 98 19.59 6.45 7.03
CA VAL A 98 18.16 6.14 6.94
C VAL A 98 17.97 5.05 5.91
N VAL A 99 17.45 3.90 6.32
CA VAL A 99 17.23 2.73 5.44
C VAL A 99 15.78 2.54 5.06
N ALA A 100 14.85 2.92 5.94
CA ALA A 100 13.42 2.81 5.69
C ALA A 100 12.62 3.86 6.45
N LYS A 101 11.42 4.13 5.95
CA LYS A 101 10.35 4.84 6.67
C LYS A 101 9.05 4.10 6.46
N ILE A 102 8.16 4.15 7.47
CA ILE A 102 6.81 3.60 7.35
C ILE A 102 5.78 4.63 7.81
N THR A 103 4.66 4.68 7.10
CA THR A 103 3.49 5.49 7.47
C THR A 103 2.22 4.74 7.13
N VAL A 104 1.07 5.29 7.55
CA VAL A 104 -0.26 4.80 7.17
C VAL A 104 -0.93 5.88 6.33
N ILE A 105 -1.36 5.51 5.12
CA ILE A 105 -2.10 6.38 4.22
C ILE A 105 -3.46 5.71 3.95
N GLY A 106 -4.54 6.38 4.38
CA GLY A 106 -5.85 5.74 4.42
C GLY A 106 -5.82 4.51 5.33
N LYS A 107 -6.19 3.36 4.80
CA LYS A 107 -6.18 2.07 5.51
C LYS A 107 -5.00 1.17 5.11
N THR A 108 -3.90 1.75 4.59
CA THR A 108 -2.80 0.98 4.03
C THR A 108 -1.46 1.40 4.62
N PRO A 109 -0.67 0.47 5.18
CA PRO A 109 0.72 0.73 5.50
C PRO A 109 1.52 1.01 4.23
N VAL A 110 2.32 2.06 4.24
CA VAL A 110 3.18 2.44 3.12
C VAL A 110 4.63 2.48 3.59
N LEU A 111 5.45 1.67 2.93
CA LEU A 111 6.88 1.51 3.20
C LEU A 111 7.67 2.34 2.19
N PHE A 112 8.64 3.08 2.68
CA PHE A 112 9.63 3.81 1.89
C PHE A 112 11.01 3.24 2.19
N LEU A 113 11.73 2.81 1.14
CA LEU A 113 13.04 2.16 1.26
C LEU A 113 14.14 2.96 0.57
N ALA A 114 15.35 2.82 1.07
CA ALA A 114 16.56 3.39 0.46
C ALA A 114 17.01 2.52 -0.74
N LEU A 115 16.12 2.35 -1.73
CA LEU A 115 16.36 1.66 -3.00
C LEU A 115 16.11 2.63 -4.15
N ASP A 116 16.77 2.41 -5.28
CA ASP A 116 16.48 3.16 -6.50
C ASP A 116 15.16 2.65 -7.12
N PRO A 117 14.10 3.47 -7.15
CA PRO A 117 12.82 3.04 -7.71
C PRO A 117 12.89 2.73 -9.20
N THR A 118 13.84 3.32 -9.94
CA THR A 118 13.96 3.12 -11.39
C THR A 118 14.30 1.69 -11.78
N GLU A 119 15.01 0.96 -10.91
CA GLU A 119 15.33 -0.45 -11.10
C GLU A 119 14.11 -1.39 -10.99
N TYR A 120 12.97 -0.86 -10.51
CA TYR A 120 11.80 -1.67 -10.15
C TYR A 120 10.50 -1.22 -10.84
N ILE A 121 10.54 -0.26 -11.77
CA ILE A 121 9.35 0.34 -12.40
C ILE A 121 8.45 -0.73 -13.02
N ASP A 122 8.99 -1.62 -13.86
CA ASP A 122 8.23 -2.63 -14.58
C ASP A 122 8.28 -4.02 -13.92
N THR A 123 8.53 -4.06 -12.61
CA THR A 123 8.64 -5.31 -11.87
C THR A 123 7.33 -5.70 -11.17
N LYS A 124 7.30 -6.96 -10.65
CA LYS A 124 6.20 -7.48 -9.82
C LYS A 124 5.86 -6.61 -8.60
N TYR A 125 6.81 -5.77 -8.15
CA TYR A 125 6.65 -4.96 -6.94
C TYR A 125 5.73 -3.77 -7.15
N ARG A 126 5.64 -3.22 -8.37
CA ARG A 126 4.85 -2.02 -8.69
C ARG A 126 5.19 -0.86 -7.75
N ALA A 127 6.48 -0.56 -7.65
CA ALA A 127 6.98 0.54 -6.84
C ALA A 127 6.62 1.89 -7.44
N GLU A 128 6.50 2.89 -6.58
CA GLU A 128 6.31 4.28 -6.97
C GLU A 128 7.55 5.09 -6.60
N ASP A 129 7.91 6.08 -7.41
CA ASP A 129 9.00 6.99 -7.10
C ASP A 129 8.51 8.15 -6.22
N ALA A 130 9.06 8.26 -5.02
CA ALA A 130 8.79 9.33 -4.06
C ALA A 130 9.93 10.35 -3.94
N SER A 131 10.94 10.30 -4.79
CA SER A 131 12.12 11.19 -4.75
C SER A 131 11.78 12.68 -4.82
N LYS A 132 10.67 13.02 -5.49
CA LYS A 132 10.16 14.39 -5.58
C LYS A 132 9.75 15.01 -4.23
N TYR A 133 9.52 14.19 -3.21
CA TYR A 133 9.18 14.66 -1.88
C TYR A 133 10.43 14.72 -1.01
N SER A 134 10.82 15.90 -0.56
CA SER A 134 12.05 16.13 0.22
C SER A 134 12.15 15.23 1.45
N LYS A 135 11.04 14.96 2.12
CA LYS A 135 11.00 14.07 3.29
C LYS A 135 11.32 12.59 2.97
N TYR A 136 11.24 12.19 1.71
CA TYR A 136 11.54 10.82 1.26
C TYR A 136 12.76 10.75 0.32
N ALA A 137 13.52 11.83 0.18
CA ALA A 137 14.68 11.87 -0.71
C ALA A 137 15.71 10.74 -0.45
N ASN A 138 15.89 10.36 0.83
CA ASN A 138 16.78 9.25 1.22
C ASN A 138 16.13 7.87 1.16
N THR A 139 14.82 7.80 0.91
CA THR A 139 14.03 6.57 0.84
C THR A 139 13.01 6.71 -0.29
N PRO A 140 13.47 6.87 -1.55
CA PRO A 140 12.59 7.24 -2.66
C PRO A 140 11.67 6.12 -3.15
N PHE A 141 11.98 4.87 -2.77
CA PHE A 141 11.23 3.69 -3.18
C PHE A 141 9.95 3.55 -2.34
N ARG A 142 8.81 3.93 -2.91
CA ARG A 142 7.51 3.84 -2.22
C ARG A 142 6.80 2.55 -2.56
N PHE A 143 6.35 1.82 -1.53
CA PHE A 143 5.70 0.53 -1.65
C PHE A 143 4.49 0.41 -0.74
N LYS A 144 3.30 0.14 -1.32
CA LYS A 144 2.05 -0.05 -0.58
C LYS A 144 1.87 -1.51 -0.16
N ILE A 145 1.53 -1.74 1.10
CA ILE A 145 1.33 -3.08 1.66
C ILE A 145 -0.16 -3.31 1.88
N ASN A 146 -0.87 -3.55 0.79
CA ASN A 146 -2.33 -3.71 0.77
C ASN A 146 -2.81 -5.17 0.68
N GLY A 147 -1.96 -6.14 0.97
CA GLY A 147 -2.31 -7.57 0.95
C GLY A 147 -1.15 -8.46 1.40
N GLU A 148 -1.43 -9.72 1.72
CA GLU A 148 -0.46 -10.71 2.21
C GLU A 148 0.71 -10.92 1.24
N ARG A 149 0.42 -11.02 -0.07
CA ARG A 149 1.47 -11.11 -1.09
C ARG A 149 2.44 -9.94 -1.02
N LYS A 150 1.94 -8.75 -0.69
CA LYS A 150 2.76 -7.54 -0.57
C LYS A 150 3.64 -7.55 0.67
N VAL A 151 3.23 -8.24 1.74
CA VAL A 151 4.10 -8.48 2.91
C VAL A 151 5.29 -9.35 2.52
N GLY A 152 5.07 -10.40 1.73
CA GLY A 152 6.15 -11.23 1.18
C GLY A 152 7.13 -10.42 0.32
N TYR A 153 6.61 -9.55 -0.54
CA TYR A 153 7.44 -8.64 -1.35
C TYR A 153 8.19 -7.62 -0.50
N ALA A 154 7.57 -7.10 0.57
CA ALA A 154 8.27 -6.21 1.51
C ALA A 154 9.49 -6.89 2.13
N ARG A 155 9.37 -8.18 2.47
CA ARG A 155 10.50 -8.97 3.00
C ARG A 155 11.66 -9.05 2.00
N GLU A 156 11.37 -9.36 0.73
CA GLU A 156 12.38 -9.40 -0.34
C GLU A 156 13.06 -8.03 -0.50
N LEU A 157 12.28 -6.95 -0.54
CA LEU A 157 12.76 -5.58 -0.73
C LEU A 157 13.57 -5.08 0.47
N ILE A 158 13.14 -5.37 1.69
CA ILE A 158 13.90 -5.07 2.90
C ILE A 158 15.23 -5.82 2.89
N GLY A 159 15.24 -7.11 2.51
CA GLY A 159 16.47 -7.88 2.37
C GLY A 159 17.47 -7.23 1.41
N ARG A 160 16.98 -6.70 0.28
CA ARG A 160 17.82 -5.96 -0.68
C ARG A 160 18.34 -4.64 -0.12
N THR A 161 17.48 -3.89 0.57
CA THR A 161 17.87 -2.63 1.21
C THR A 161 18.93 -2.83 2.29
N MET A 162 18.86 -3.97 2.97
CA MET A 162 19.69 -4.29 4.13
C MET A 162 20.88 -5.20 3.83
N GLN A 163 21.25 -5.38 2.56
CA GLN A 163 22.33 -6.30 2.14
C GLN A 163 23.68 -6.05 2.82
N GLU A 164 23.98 -4.80 3.16
CA GLU A 164 25.24 -4.41 3.83
C GLU A 164 25.21 -4.64 5.35
N PHE A 165 24.06 -5.03 5.91
CA PHE A 165 23.85 -5.16 7.36
C PHE A 165 23.70 -6.62 7.77
N GLU A 166 24.24 -6.96 8.94
CA GLU A 166 24.16 -8.30 9.52
C GLU A 166 22.71 -8.63 9.93
N PHE A 167 22.19 -9.72 9.37
CA PHE A 167 20.89 -10.25 9.75
C PHE A 167 21.04 -11.09 11.02
N THR A 168 20.37 -10.72 12.11
CA THR A 168 20.42 -11.43 13.39
C THR A 168 19.24 -12.40 13.57
N GLY A 169 18.16 -12.18 12.84
CA GLY A 169 16.93 -12.97 12.96
C GLY A 169 16.18 -12.74 14.29
N GLU A 170 16.62 -11.80 15.11
CA GLU A 170 15.95 -11.46 16.36
C GLU A 170 14.62 -10.76 16.07
N SER A 171 13.54 -11.37 16.52
CA SER A 171 12.22 -10.73 16.50
C SER A 171 12.04 -9.89 17.75
N LYS A 172 11.63 -8.64 17.59
CA LYS A 172 11.24 -7.80 18.71
C LYS A 172 9.72 -7.87 18.88
N THR A 173 9.30 -8.16 20.09
CA THR A 173 7.88 -8.10 20.43
C THR A 173 7.47 -6.63 20.39
N LEU A 174 6.59 -6.29 19.44
CA LEU A 174 5.91 -5.01 19.49
C LEU A 174 4.95 -5.00 20.68
N PRO A 175 4.89 -3.90 21.42
CA PRO A 175 3.84 -3.73 22.40
C PRO A 175 2.48 -3.76 21.70
N ASP A 176 1.48 -4.26 22.40
CA ASP A 176 0.10 -4.17 21.95
C ASP A 176 -0.26 -2.72 21.61
N ILE A 177 -1.01 -2.52 20.55
CA ILE A 177 -1.44 -1.21 20.08
C ILE A 177 -2.97 -1.13 20.26
N PRO A 178 -3.45 -0.87 21.49
CA PRO A 178 -4.87 -0.77 21.74
C PRO A 178 -5.48 0.42 21.01
N TYR A 179 -6.73 0.28 20.61
CA TYR A 179 -7.48 1.39 20.03
C TYR A 179 -7.67 2.51 21.05
N MET A 180 -7.57 3.75 20.58
CA MET A 180 -7.84 4.96 21.35
C MET A 180 -8.79 5.85 20.55
N ASP A 181 -9.76 6.44 21.23
CA ASP A 181 -10.64 7.44 20.66
C ASP A 181 -9.95 8.81 20.47
N ASP A 182 -10.62 9.74 19.80
CA ASP A 182 -10.06 11.05 19.48
C ASP A 182 -9.78 11.90 20.72
N GLU A 183 -10.57 11.76 21.77
CA GLU A 183 -10.36 12.49 23.03
C GLU A 183 -9.07 12.03 23.71
N SER A 184 -8.87 10.72 23.78
CA SER A 184 -7.64 10.12 24.32
C SER A 184 -6.42 10.48 23.47
N LEU A 185 -6.53 10.42 22.15
CA LEU A 185 -5.45 10.81 21.25
C LEU A 185 -5.10 12.30 21.35
N LEU A 186 -6.10 13.16 21.59
CA LEU A 186 -5.89 14.59 21.79
C LEU A 186 -5.18 14.83 23.11
N ALA A 187 -5.58 14.15 24.19
CA ALA A 187 -4.94 14.22 25.50
C ALA A 187 -3.47 13.77 25.45
N GLU A 188 -3.17 12.74 24.67
CA GLU A 188 -1.80 12.25 24.43
C GLU A 188 -1.01 13.12 23.43
N GLY A 189 -1.62 14.13 22.84
CA GLY A 189 -0.97 15.00 21.86
C GLY A 189 -0.65 14.32 20.53
N LEU A 190 -1.34 13.21 20.22
CA LEU A 190 -1.15 12.43 18.98
C LEU A 190 -1.98 12.96 17.81
N ILE A 191 -2.97 13.80 18.09
CA ILE A 191 -3.73 14.56 17.10
C ILE A 191 -3.81 16.03 17.51
N LYS A 192 -4.05 16.90 16.52
CA LYS A 192 -4.22 18.35 16.72
C LYS A 192 -5.48 18.81 16.02
N ARG A 193 -6.20 19.73 16.61
CA ARG A 193 -7.32 20.41 15.93
C ARG A 193 -6.79 21.30 14.81
N ILE A 194 -7.44 21.26 13.66
CA ILE A 194 -7.15 22.11 12.50
C ILE A 194 -8.02 23.35 12.57
#